data_4a919d02d92a74c09e5771e8479650c0
#
_entry.id   4a919d02d92a74c09e5771e8479650c0
#
_cell.length_a   1.000
_cell.length_b   1.000
_cell.length_c   1.000
_cell.angle_alpha   90.00
_cell.angle_beta   90.00
_cell.angle_gamma   90.00
#
_symmetry.space_group_name_H-M   'P 1'
#
loop_
_entity.id
_entity.type
_entity.pdbx_description
1 polymer ?
#
loop_
_entity_poly.entity_id
_entity_poly.type
_entity_poly.pdbx_seq_one_letter_code
_entity_poly.pdbx_strand_id
1 'polypeptide(L)'
;MQQYLQLVQHIIDHGTEKTDRTGTGTKSCFGYQMRFNLAEGFPLVTTKKLHLKSIIHELLWFLKGDTNIQYLKDNGVRIWDEWADANGDLGPVYGKQWRSWEAPNGVVIDQISELIQQIKKTPDSRRLIVSAWNVGDLSKMALMPCHNMFQFYVADGKLSCQLYQRSADVFLGVPFNIASYALLTMMIAQVCDLQYGDFVHSFGDVHLCNNHMEQANLQLSRKPFPLPTMKINPEVKDIFAFKYEDFTLENYECHPAIKAPVAV
;
A
#
# COMPACT_ATOMS: atom_id res chain seq x y z
N MET A 1 16.04 0.70 3.00
CA MET A 1 15.40 -0.19 1.99
C MET A 1 16.06 -1.56 1.86
N GLN A 2 16.98 -1.88 2.76
CA GLN A 2 17.65 -3.20 2.74
C GLN A 2 16.66 -4.36 2.93
N GLN A 3 15.63 -4.17 3.76
CA GLN A 3 14.59 -5.17 4.02
C GLN A 3 13.88 -5.63 2.73
N TYR A 4 13.58 -4.68 1.83
CA TYR A 4 12.97 -4.99 0.54
C TYR A 4 13.91 -5.78 -0.38
N LEU A 5 15.19 -5.39 -0.46
CA LEU A 5 16.16 -6.13 -1.27
C LEU A 5 16.40 -7.55 -0.72
N GLN A 6 16.40 -7.70 0.62
CA GLN A 6 16.48 -9.01 1.26
C GLN A 6 15.26 -9.89 0.91
N LEU A 7 14.06 -9.33 0.86
CA LEU A 7 12.87 -10.07 0.41
C LEU A 7 13.01 -10.54 -1.05
N VAL A 8 13.42 -9.64 -1.95
CA VAL A 8 13.63 -10.01 -3.37
C VAL A 8 14.65 -11.14 -3.50
N GLN A 9 15.79 -11.03 -2.81
CA GLN A 9 16.83 -12.06 -2.80
C GLN A 9 16.30 -13.37 -2.21
N HIS A 10 15.57 -13.29 -1.09
CA HIS A 10 14.98 -14.47 -0.45
C HIS A 10 14.05 -15.25 -1.38
N ILE A 11 13.22 -14.56 -2.17
CA ILE A 11 12.34 -15.22 -3.15
C ILE A 11 13.16 -15.88 -4.25
N ILE A 12 14.21 -15.23 -4.74
CA ILE A 12 15.09 -15.80 -5.77
C ILE A 12 15.77 -17.07 -5.25
N ASP A 13 16.24 -17.07 -4.01
CA ASP A 13 17.01 -18.19 -3.44
C ASP A 13 16.13 -19.35 -2.96
N HIS A 14 14.97 -19.06 -2.38
CA HIS A 14 14.16 -20.01 -1.63
C HIS A 14 12.73 -20.20 -2.16
N GLY A 15 12.30 -19.37 -3.13
CA GLY A 15 10.95 -19.44 -3.66
C GLY A 15 10.69 -20.73 -4.45
N THR A 16 9.47 -21.21 -4.38
CA THR A 16 8.98 -22.37 -5.14
C THR A 16 8.37 -21.89 -6.46
N GLU A 17 8.69 -22.59 -7.55
CA GLU A 17 8.07 -22.36 -8.85
C GLU A 17 6.59 -22.72 -8.79
N LYS A 18 5.75 -21.80 -9.25
CA LYS A 18 4.30 -21.99 -9.32
C LYS A 18 3.75 -21.49 -10.64
N THR A 19 2.71 -22.16 -11.13
CA THR A 19 1.86 -21.61 -12.19
C THR A 19 0.93 -20.56 -11.61
N ASP A 20 0.53 -19.60 -12.42
CA ASP A 20 -0.42 -18.57 -12.05
C ASP A 20 -1.57 -18.46 -13.07
N ARG A 21 -2.56 -17.64 -12.75
CA ARG A 21 -3.73 -17.40 -13.62
C ARG A 21 -3.34 -16.81 -14.98
N THR A 22 -2.26 -16.05 -15.03
CA THR A 22 -1.81 -15.36 -16.25
C THR A 22 -0.96 -16.24 -17.17
N GLY A 23 -0.55 -17.43 -16.71
CA GLY A 23 0.34 -18.34 -17.45
C GLY A 23 1.81 -17.89 -17.49
N THR A 24 2.15 -16.77 -16.85
CA THR A 24 3.53 -16.25 -16.78
C THR A 24 4.40 -17.14 -15.88
N GLY A 25 3.80 -17.71 -14.82
CA GLY A 25 4.49 -18.41 -13.76
C GLY A 25 5.18 -17.47 -12.78
N THR A 26 5.40 -17.96 -11.58
CA THR A 26 6.00 -17.18 -10.49
C THR A 26 6.94 -18.02 -9.67
N LYS A 27 7.90 -17.38 -9.04
CA LYS A 27 8.69 -17.93 -7.94
C LYS A 27 8.15 -17.32 -6.65
N SER A 28 7.67 -18.14 -5.71
CA SER A 28 6.82 -17.71 -4.59
C SER A 28 7.31 -18.25 -3.25
N CYS A 29 7.20 -17.43 -2.21
CA CYS A 29 7.31 -17.82 -0.81
C CYS A 29 5.98 -17.58 -0.09
N PHE A 30 5.64 -18.44 0.86
CA PHE A 30 4.46 -18.27 1.70
C PHE A 30 4.84 -17.85 3.12
N GLY A 31 4.41 -16.64 3.48
CA GLY A 31 4.74 -16.04 4.77
C GLY A 31 6.11 -15.34 4.75
N TYR A 32 6.09 -14.03 4.88
CA TYR A 32 7.27 -13.18 5.08
C TYR A 32 6.86 -11.90 5.78
N GLN A 33 7.79 -11.24 6.46
CA GLN A 33 7.52 -9.97 7.12
C GLN A 33 8.71 -9.02 6.99
N MET A 34 8.40 -7.74 6.70
CA MET A 34 9.36 -6.64 6.73
C MET A 34 8.92 -5.60 7.77
N ARG A 35 9.90 -4.86 8.30
CA ARG A 35 9.64 -3.75 9.23
C ARG A 35 10.44 -2.52 8.81
N PHE A 36 9.79 -1.36 8.83
CA PHE A 36 10.36 -0.06 8.51
C PHE A 36 10.09 0.90 9.66
N ASN A 37 11.15 1.45 10.26
CA ASN A 37 11.01 2.53 11.23
C ASN A 37 10.80 3.85 10.49
N LEU A 38 9.60 4.42 10.58
CA LEU A 38 9.23 5.63 9.84
C LEU A 38 9.93 6.90 10.37
N ALA A 39 10.51 6.86 11.56
CA ALA A 39 11.34 7.94 12.08
C ALA A 39 12.71 8.04 11.38
N GLU A 40 13.19 6.97 10.73
CA GLU A 40 14.45 6.95 9.98
C GLU A 40 14.34 7.50 8.55
N GLY A 41 13.14 7.76 8.08
CA GLY A 41 12.85 8.28 6.75
C GLY A 41 11.66 7.60 6.09
N PHE A 42 11.26 8.13 4.94
CA PHE A 42 10.14 7.60 4.17
C PHE A 42 10.59 6.39 3.33
N PRO A 43 9.99 5.20 3.50
CA PRO A 43 10.47 3.98 2.85
C PRO A 43 10.06 3.91 1.36
N LEU A 44 10.52 4.85 0.57
CA LEU A 44 10.42 4.85 -0.88
C LEU A 44 11.68 4.18 -1.47
N VAL A 45 11.48 3.16 -2.30
CA VAL A 45 12.57 2.42 -2.93
C VAL A 45 13.49 3.36 -3.72
N THR A 46 14.82 3.24 -3.51
CA THR A 46 15.85 4.07 -4.15
C THR A 46 16.64 3.31 -5.21
N THR A 47 16.55 1.98 -5.25
CA THR A 47 17.24 1.14 -6.24
C THR A 47 16.56 1.14 -7.62
N LYS A 48 15.38 1.70 -7.71
CA LYS A 48 14.71 2.11 -8.95
C LYS A 48 13.78 3.29 -8.67
N LYS A 49 13.61 4.17 -9.65
CA LYS A 49 12.66 5.29 -9.52
C LYS A 49 11.23 4.79 -9.51
N LEU A 50 10.44 5.24 -8.53
CA LEU A 50 9.00 5.00 -8.43
C LEU A 50 8.20 6.24 -8.81
N HIS A 51 6.98 6.03 -9.30
CA HIS A 51 6.06 7.12 -9.65
C HIS A 51 5.22 7.51 -8.43
N LEU A 52 5.80 8.31 -7.53
CA LEU A 52 5.18 8.72 -6.26
C LEU A 52 3.81 9.40 -6.46
N LYS A 53 3.65 10.16 -7.56
CA LYS A 53 2.36 10.78 -7.89
C LYS A 53 1.22 9.78 -7.95
N SER A 54 1.43 8.61 -8.57
CA SER A 54 0.42 7.55 -8.61
C SER A 54 0.10 7.02 -7.23
N ILE A 55 1.12 6.83 -6.37
CA ILE A 55 0.95 6.31 -5.01
C ILE A 55 0.08 7.26 -4.18
N ILE A 56 0.38 8.56 -4.22
CA ILE A 56 -0.37 9.57 -3.46
C ILE A 56 -1.82 9.67 -3.96
N HIS A 57 -2.04 9.77 -5.28
CA HIS A 57 -3.40 9.88 -5.81
C HIS A 57 -4.22 8.63 -5.57
N GLU A 58 -3.65 7.43 -5.66
CA GLU A 58 -4.33 6.18 -5.33
C GLU A 58 -4.77 6.15 -3.86
N LEU A 59 -3.89 6.52 -2.93
CA LEU A 59 -4.22 6.58 -1.52
C LEU A 59 -5.33 7.60 -1.22
N LEU A 60 -5.27 8.78 -1.82
CA LEU A 60 -6.32 9.80 -1.68
C LEU A 60 -7.64 9.31 -2.27
N TRP A 61 -7.60 8.58 -3.37
CA TRP A 61 -8.78 7.98 -4.01
C TRP A 61 -9.41 6.90 -3.12
N PHE A 62 -8.61 6.03 -2.48
CA PHE A 62 -9.11 5.09 -1.48
C PHE A 62 -9.78 5.81 -0.30
N LEU A 63 -9.16 6.88 0.22
CA LEU A 63 -9.70 7.66 1.34
C LEU A 63 -10.98 8.42 0.99
N LYS A 64 -11.24 8.70 -0.28
CA LYS A 64 -12.54 9.23 -0.75
C LYS A 64 -13.65 8.17 -0.78
N GLY A 65 -13.30 6.90 -0.69
CA GLY A 65 -14.26 5.80 -0.84
C GLY A 65 -14.74 5.60 -2.27
N ASP A 66 -14.04 6.16 -3.24
CA ASP A 66 -14.37 6.10 -4.66
C ASP A 66 -13.94 4.76 -5.26
N THR A 67 -14.68 4.27 -6.25
CA THR A 67 -14.41 3.05 -7.02
C THR A 67 -14.28 3.31 -8.51
N ASN A 68 -14.60 4.53 -8.94
CA ASN A 68 -14.47 4.94 -10.33
C ASN A 68 -13.09 5.58 -10.56
N ILE A 69 -12.42 5.17 -11.64
CA ILE A 69 -11.05 5.60 -11.96
C ILE A 69 -10.96 7.00 -12.60
N GLN A 70 -12.08 7.71 -12.77
CA GLN A 70 -12.06 9.02 -13.43
C GLN A 70 -11.16 10.02 -12.72
N TYR A 71 -11.22 10.08 -11.38
CA TYR A 71 -10.31 10.90 -10.58
C TYR A 71 -8.83 10.59 -10.86
N LEU A 72 -8.48 9.31 -10.97
CA LEU A 72 -7.12 8.87 -11.27
C LEU A 72 -6.69 9.31 -12.67
N LYS A 73 -7.56 9.12 -13.67
CA LYS A 73 -7.32 9.56 -15.07
C LYS A 73 -7.13 11.08 -15.17
N ASP A 74 -7.96 11.88 -14.49
CA ASP A 74 -7.88 13.34 -14.47
C ASP A 74 -6.55 13.83 -13.89
N ASN A 75 -5.93 13.03 -13.03
CA ASN A 75 -4.62 13.30 -12.45
C ASN A 75 -3.46 12.59 -13.17
N GLY A 76 -3.71 11.95 -14.32
CA GLY A 76 -2.69 11.27 -15.13
C GLY A 76 -2.19 9.95 -14.53
N VAL A 77 -2.99 9.31 -13.66
CA VAL A 77 -2.71 8.02 -13.03
C VAL A 77 -3.51 6.93 -13.75
N ARG A 78 -2.82 5.90 -14.25
CA ARG A 78 -3.39 4.87 -15.11
C ARG A 78 -3.22 3.44 -14.58
N ILE A 79 -2.83 3.30 -13.33
CA ILE A 79 -2.49 1.99 -12.72
C ILE A 79 -3.69 1.05 -12.54
N TRP A 80 -4.92 1.54 -12.77
CA TRP A 80 -6.16 0.77 -12.69
C TRP A 80 -6.92 0.64 -14.00
N ASP A 81 -6.41 1.22 -15.11
CA ASP A 81 -7.13 1.27 -16.40
C ASP A 81 -7.50 -0.12 -16.94
N GLU A 82 -6.66 -1.14 -16.72
CA GLU A 82 -6.84 -2.49 -17.27
C GLU A 82 -7.93 -3.30 -16.56
N TRP A 83 -8.34 -2.89 -15.35
CA TRP A 83 -9.34 -3.61 -14.55
C TRP A 83 -10.71 -2.94 -14.55
N ALA A 84 -10.78 -1.67 -14.93
CA ALA A 84 -12.02 -0.93 -14.92
C ALA A 84 -12.95 -1.36 -16.06
N ASP A 85 -14.26 -1.34 -15.80
CA ASP A 85 -15.26 -1.56 -16.82
C ASP A 85 -15.36 -0.39 -17.82
N ALA A 86 -16.28 -0.47 -18.77
CA ALA A 86 -16.49 0.55 -19.80
C ALA A 86 -16.88 1.94 -19.21
N ASN A 87 -17.43 1.97 -18.00
CA ASN A 87 -17.82 3.18 -17.29
C ASN A 87 -16.70 3.69 -16.35
N GLY A 88 -15.58 2.97 -16.27
CA GLY A 88 -14.47 3.28 -15.38
C GLY A 88 -14.67 2.81 -13.94
N ASP A 89 -15.60 1.90 -13.68
CA ASP A 89 -15.88 1.36 -12.35
C ASP A 89 -15.15 0.04 -12.10
N LEU A 90 -14.71 -0.16 -10.85
CA LEU A 90 -14.01 -1.35 -10.37
C LEU A 90 -14.88 -2.23 -9.47
N GLY A 91 -16.13 -1.82 -9.21
CA GLY A 91 -16.95 -2.43 -8.18
C GLY A 91 -16.50 -2.06 -6.76
N PRO A 92 -17.02 -2.74 -5.73
CA PRO A 92 -16.84 -2.32 -4.33
C PRO A 92 -15.45 -2.64 -3.76
N VAL A 93 -14.38 -2.18 -4.44
CA VAL A 93 -12.98 -2.40 -4.05
C VAL A 93 -12.55 -1.46 -2.91
N TYR A 94 -11.43 -1.72 -2.31
CA TYR A 94 -10.70 -0.97 -1.27
C TYR A 94 -11.40 0.24 -0.62
N GLY A 95 -11.51 1.37 -1.32
CA GLY A 95 -12.06 2.61 -0.79
C GLY A 95 -13.53 2.46 -0.38
N LYS A 96 -14.34 1.75 -1.14
CA LYS A 96 -15.75 1.45 -0.79
C LYS A 96 -15.82 0.67 0.54
N GLN A 97 -14.97 -0.32 0.72
CA GLN A 97 -14.95 -1.11 1.95
C GLN A 97 -14.43 -0.29 3.14
N TRP A 98 -13.40 0.54 2.92
CA TRP A 98 -12.85 1.39 3.97
C TRP A 98 -13.84 2.44 4.49
N ARG A 99 -14.66 3.01 3.59
CA ARG A 99 -15.46 4.19 3.87
C ARG A 99 -16.97 3.93 3.91
N SER A 100 -17.44 2.84 3.35
CA SER A 100 -18.88 2.57 3.19
C SER A 100 -19.16 1.08 3.18
N TRP A 101 -18.66 0.36 4.20
CA TRP A 101 -18.98 -1.05 4.38
C TRP A 101 -20.45 -1.23 4.73
N GLU A 102 -21.19 -1.96 3.92
CA GLU A 102 -22.61 -2.23 4.15
C GLU A 102 -22.80 -3.49 5.02
N ALA A 103 -23.35 -3.30 6.20
CA ALA A 103 -23.72 -4.39 7.10
C ALA A 103 -25.08 -4.99 6.71
N PRO A 104 -25.37 -6.28 7.05
CA PRO A 104 -26.62 -6.94 6.67
C PRO A 104 -27.90 -6.24 7.15
N ASN A 105 -27.82 -5.42 8.18
CA ASN A 105 -28.93 -4.61 8.73
C ASN A 105 -29.11 -3.26 8.04
N GLY A 106 -28.38 -3.00 6.93
CA GLY A 106 -28.41 -1.74 6.19
C GLY A 106 -27.61 -0.59 6.79
N VAL A 107 -26.89 -0.83 7.89
CA VAL A 107 -25.98 0.18 8.46
C VAL A 107 -24.75 0.27 7.58
N VAL A 108 -24.34 1.51 7.27
CA VAL A 108 -23.11 1.82 6.53
C VAL A 108 -22.04 2.21 7.54
N ILE A 109 -20.91 1.50 7.48
CA ILE A 109 -19.78 1.67 8.41
C ILE A 109 -18.64 2.38 7.69
N ASP A 110 -18.19 3.51 8.23
CA ASP A 110 -16.96 4.20 7.83
C ASP A 110 -15.81 3.77 8.73
N GLN A 111 -15.10 2.72 8.32
CA GLN A 111 -14.02 2.13 9.12
C GLN A 111 -12.88 3.13 9.40
N ILE A 112 -12.56 4.04 8.47
CA ILE A 112 -11.50 5.04 8.66
C ILE A 112 -11.88 6.07 9.70
N SER A 113 -13.12 6.59 9.65
CA SER A 113 -13.61 7.53 10.64
C SER A 113 -13.68 6.91 12.04
N GLU A 114 -14.19 5.69 12.15
CA GLU A 114 -14.24 4.95 13.40
C GLU A 114 -12.84 4.66 13.96
N LEU A 115 -11.90 4.24 13.11
CA LEU A 115 -10.50 4.00 13.48
C LEU A 115 -9.88 5.25 14.13
N ILE A 116 -10.00 6.41 13.48
CA ILE A 116 -9.43 7.67 14.00
C ILE A 116 -10.03 8.05 15.32
N GLN A 117 -11.36 7.89 15.46
CA GLN A 117 -12.04 8.14 16.75
C GLN A 117 -11.55 7.19 17.85
N GLN A 118 -11.35 5.91 17.53
CA GLN A 118 -10.85 4.92 18.47
C GLN A 118 -9.40 5.20 18.88
N ILE A 119 -8.52 5.57 17.95
CA ILE A 119 -7.13 5.95 18.26
C ILE A 119 -7.11 7.12 19.26
N LYS A 120 -7.97 8.13 19.05
CA LYS A 120 -8.05 9.30 19.95
C LYS A 120 -8.65 8.99 21.32
N LYS A 121 -9.65 8.11 21.38
CA LYS A 121 -10.37 7.82 22.63
C LYS A 121 -9.75 6.68 23.44
N THR A 122 -9.29 5.64 22.76
CA THR A 122 -8.83 4.39 23.37
C THR A 122 -7.59 3.88 22.62
N PRO A 123 -6.45 4.60 22.69
CA PRO A 123 -5.24 4.26 21.94
C PRO A 123 -4.71 2.86 22.24
N ASP A 124 -4.96 2.33 23.45
CA ASP A 124 -4.55 0.97 23.85
C ASP A 124 -5.44 -0.14 23.27
N SER A 125 -6.43 0.21 22.45
CA SER A 125 -7.33 -0.77 21.83
C SER A 125 -6.58 -1.73 20.91
N ARG A 126 -6.91 -3.02 21.02
CA ARG A 126 -6.43 -4.08 20.11
C ARG A 126 -7.33 -4.26 18.89
N ARG A 127 -8.33 -3.38 18.71
CA ARG A 127 -9.35 -3.44 17.66
C ARG A 127 -9.20 -2.33 16.62
N LEU A 128 -8.02 -1.73 16.52
CA LEU A 128 -7.71 -0.67 15.56
C LEU A 128 -7.44 -1.31 14.19
N ILE A 129 -8.47 -1.86 13.57
CA ILE A 129 -8.38 -2.68 12.35
C ILE A 129 -9.27 -2.09 11.27
N VAL A 130 -8.77 -2.11 10.02
CA VAL A 130 -9.54 -1.84 8.80
C VAL A 130 -9.41 -3.05 7.88
N SER A 131 -10.54 -3.53 7.35
CA SER A 131 -10.58 -4.66 6.42
C SER A 131 -11.20 -4.24 5.08
N ALA A 132 -10.55 -4.62 3.99
CA ALA A 132 -11.12 -4.53 2.64
C ALA A 132 -11.69 -5.88 2.16
N TRP A 133 -11.45 -6.96 2.90
CA TRP A 133 -11.88 -8.31 2.54
C TRP A 133 -13.32 -8.56 2.99
N ASN A 134 -14.27 -8.06 2.19
CA ASN A 134 -15.70 -8.30 2.41
C ASN A 134 -16.13 -9.51 1.60
N VAL A 135 -16.28 -10.66 2.25
CA VAL A 135 -16.61 -11.95 1.60
C VAL A 135 -17.91 -11.86 0.78
N GLY A 136 -18.88 -11.07 1.22
CA GLY A 136 -20.16 -10.87 0.51
C GLY A 136 -20.03 -10.07 -0.79
N ASP A 137 -18.96 -9.33 -0.98
CA ASP A 137 -18.75 -8.45 -2.13
C ASP A 137 -17.63 -8.90 -3.08
N LEU A 138 -16.86 -9.92 -2.74
CA LEU A 138 -15.70 -10.35 -3.55
C LEU A 138 -16.05 -10.62 -5.01
N SER A 139 -17.18 -11.24 -5.27
CA SER A 139 -17.62 -11.57 -6.62
C SER A 139 -18.04 -10.35 -7.48
N LYS A 140 -18.24 -9.20 -6.84
CA LYS A 140 -18.61 -7.93 -7.49
C LYS A 140 -17.41 -7.05 -7.80
N MET A 141 -16.22 -7.42 -7.31
CA MET A 141 -14.99 -6.66 -7.44
C MET A 141 -14.26 -7.04 -8.73
N ALA A 142 -13.80 -6.05 -9.49
CA ALA A 142 -12.96 -6.28 -10.67
C ALA A 142 -11.65 -6.97 -10.29
N LEU A 143 -11.11 -6.66 -9.10
CA LEU A 143 -9.95 -7.31 -8.52
C LEU A 143 -10.16 -7.48 -7.01
N MET A 144 -10.07 -8.71 -6.53
CA MET A 144 -10.14 -8.98 -5.08
C MET A 144 -8.95 -8.38 -4.35
N PRO A 145 -9.14 -7.74 -3.17
CA PRO A 145 -8.09 -7.01 -2.48
C PRO A 145 -6.84 -7.86 -2.21
N CYS A 146 -5.68 -7.40 -2.68
CA CYS A 146 -4.39 -8.02 -2.39
C CYS A 146 -3.90 -7.61 -1.00
N HIS A 147 -3.85 -6.31 -0.69
CA HIS A 147 -3.61 -5.76 0.64
C HIS A 147 -4.97 -5.60 1.34
N ASN A 148 -5.35 -6.61 2.10
CA ASN A 148 -6.73 -6.85 2.48
C ASN A 148 -7.09 -6.48 3.92
N MET A 149 -6.11 -6.32 4.81
CA MET A 149 -6.36 -5.93 6.20
C MET A 149 -5.13 -5.21 6.78
N PHE A 150 -5.37 -4.15 7.56
CA PHE A 150 -4.31 -3.49 8.31
C PHE A 150 -4.77 -3.12 9.71
N GLN A 151 -3.81 -3.14 10.64
CA GLN A 151 -4.02 -2.88 12.06
C GLN A 151 -3.06 -1.81 12.54
N PHE A 152 -3.56 -0.92 13.41
CA PHE A 152 -2.73 0.08 14.07
C PHE A 152 -2.44 -0.29 15.52
N TYR A 153 -1.34 0.26 16.00
CA TYR A 153 -0.86 0.09 17.36
C TYR A 153 -0.25 1.40 17.86
N VAL A 154 -0.69 1.83 19.05
CA VAL A 154 -0.17 3.02 19.71
C VAL A 154 0.65 2.61 20.92
N ALA A 155 1.89 3.08 20.98
CA ALA A 155 2.76 2.90 22.13
C ALA A 155 3.76 4.07 22.22
N ASP A 156 4.04 4.54 23.42
CA ASP A 156 5.01 5.62 23.68
C ASP A 156 4.76 6.87 22.82
N GLY A 157 3.48 7.22 22.60
CA GLY A 157 3.09 8.36 21.77
C GLY A 157 3.34 8.20 20.27
N LYS A 158 3.62 6.97 19.80
CA LYS A 158 3.88 6.64 18.38
C LYS A 158 2.79 5.74 17.83
N LEU A 159 2.45 5.96 16.56
CA LEU A 159 1.54 5.13 15.79
C LEU A 159 2.31 4.22 14.85
N SER A 160 2.08 2.92 14.96
CA SER A 160 2.59 1.88 14.05
C SER A 160 1.43 1.24 13.29
N CYS A 161 1.73 0.73 12.11
CA CYS A 161 0.77 0.02 11.26
C CYS A 161 1.34 -1.34 10.84
N GLN A 162 0.51 -2.38 10.90
CA GLN A 162 0.80 -3.68 10.29
C GLN A 162 -0.19 -3.96 9.17
N LEU A 163 0.31 -4.17 7.96
CA LEU A 163 -0.46 -4.61 6.82
C LEU A 163 -0.34 -6.12 6.64
N TYR A 164 -1.46 -6.81 6.40
CA TYR A 164 -1.46 -8.14 5.81
C TYR A 164 -1.83 -8.07 4.33
N GLN A 165 -0.94 -8.54 3.47
CA GLN A 165 -1.12 -8.64 2.03
C GLN A 165 -1.11 -10.12 1.62
N ARG A 166 -2.27 -10.63 1.15
CA ARG A 166 -2.45 -12.05 0.81
C ARG A 166 -1.71 -12.48 -0.44
N SER A 167 -1.51 -11.57 -1.38
CA SER A 167 -0.85 -11.79 -2.66
C SER A 167 -0.03 -10.55 -3.02
N ALA A 168 1.26 -10.72 -3.34
CA ALA A 168 2.17 -9.62 -3.51
C ALA A 168 3.20 -9.86 -4.61
N ASP A 169 3.04 -9.17 -5.76
CA ASP A 169 4.11 -9.03 -6.74
C ASP A 169 5.24 -8.19 -6.13
N VAL A 170 6.36 -8.85 -5.83
CA VAL A 170 7.48 -8.21 -5.13
C VAL A 170 8.16 -7.14 -5.98
N PHE A 171 8.11 -7.25 -7.30
CA PHE A 171 8.82 -6.31 -8.18
C PHE A 171 7.99 -5.07 -8.50
N LEU A 172 6.74 -5.21 -8.94
CA LEU A 172 5.90 -4.08 -9.32
C LEU A 172 5.08 -3.54 -8.14
N GLY A 173 4.36 -4.40 -7.43
CA GLY A 173 3.35 -4.00 -6.44
C GLY A 173 3.93 -3.62 -5.09
N VAL A 174 4.79 -4.45 -4.51
CA VAL A 174 5.29 -4.27 -3.13
C VAL A 174 5.93 -2.90 -2.89
N PRO A 175 6.78 -2.34 -3.77
CA PRO A 175 7.33 -1.00 -3.57
C PRO A 175 6.26 0.10 -3.44
N PHE A 176 5.18 0.02 -4.21
CA PHE A 176 4.03 0.92 -4.13
C PHE A 176 3.29 0.75 -2.80
N ASN A 177 3.04 -0.49 -2.40
CA ASN A 177 2.32 -0.79 -1.17
C ASN A 177 3.09 -0.34 0.08
N ILE A 178 4.42 -0.52 0.12
CA ILE A 178 5.27 0.00 1.21
C ILE A 178 5.08 1.51 1.36
N ALA A 179 5.26 2.26 0.29
CA ALA A 179 5.16 3.71 0.32
C ALA A 179 3.73 4.19 0.65
N SER A 180 2.70 3.55 0.09
CA SER A 180 1.30 3.89 0.32
C SER A 180 0.91 3.73 1.79
N TYR A 181 1.20 2.59 2.41
CA TYR A 181 0.84 2.35 3.81
C TYR A 181 1.74 3.08 4.81
N ALA A 182 3.01 3.32 4.47
CA ALA A 182 3.86 4.22 5.24
C ALA A 182 3.26 5.64 5.25
N LEU A 183 2.84 6.15 4.10
CA LEU A 183 2.20 7.46 3.98
C LEU A 183 0.88 7.51 4.76
N LEU A 184 0.02 6.51 4.62
CA LEU A 184 -1.24 6.41 5.38
C LEU A 184 -0.98 6.44 6.90
N THR A 185 0.05 5.72 7.36
CA THR A 185 0.43 5.70 8.78
C THR A 185 0.86 7.10 9.24
N MET A 186 1.67 7.81 8.45
CA MET A 186 2.10 9.17 8.75
C MET A 186 0.93 10.15 8.78
N MET A 187 -0.01 10.05 7.83
CA MET A 187 -1.21 10.88 7.77
C MET A 187 -2.11 10.68 9.00
N ILE A 188 -2.37 9.42 9.38
CA ILE A 188 -3.20 9.10 10.56
C ILE A 188 -2.49 9.54 11.84
N ALA A 189 -1.18 9.34 11.96
CA ALA A 189 -0.40 9.83 13.10
C ALA A 189 -0.56 11.35 13.27
N GLN A 190 -0.43 12.12 12.16
CA GLN A 190 -0.59 13.57 12.19
C GLN A 190 -1.99 14.00 12.67
N VAL A 191 -3.07 13.42 12.13
CA VAL A 191 -4.43 13.81 12.51
C VAL A 191 -4.84 13.32 13.91
N CYS A 192 -4.06 12.41 14.50
CA CYS A 192 -4.23 11.91 15.86
C CYS A 192 -3.21 12.50 16.86
N ASP A 193 -2.38 13.46 16.44
CA ASP A 193 -1.32 14.09 17.26
C ASP A 193 -0.32 13.08 17.84
N LEU A 194 0.03 12.07 17.04
CA LEU A 194 1.01 11.02 17.37
C LEU A 194 2.27 11.17 16.53
N GLN A 195 3.38 10.66 17.06
CA GLN A 195 4.63 10.51 16.29
C GLN A 195 4.57 9.25 15.40
N TYR A 196 5.50 9.16 14.44
CA TYR A 196 5.63 8.01 13.57
C TYR A 196 6.32 6.85 14.30
N GLY A 197 5.70 5.68 14.27
CA GLY A 197 6.25 4.41 14.70
C GLY A 197 6.77 3.59 13.52
N ASP A 198 6.43 2.30 13.50
CA ASP A 198 6.84 1.35 12.48
C ASP A 198 5.73 1.08 11.45
N PHE A 199 6.15 0.82 10.22
CA PHE A 199 5.33 0.11 9.26
C PHE A 199 5.82 -1.34 9.17
N VAL A 200 4.92 -2.29 9.45
CA VAL A 200 5.17 -3.73 9.38
C VAL A 200 4.38 -4.30 8.21
N HIS A 201 5.06 -4.93 7.26
CA HIS A 201 4.43 -5.52 6.08
C HIS A 201 4.51 -7.04 6.15
N SER A 202 3.37 -7.68 6.35
CA SER A 202 3.23 -9.13 6.44
C SER A 202 2.59 -9.67 5.16
N PHE A 203 3.15 -10.76 4.63
CA PHE A 203 2.72 -11.34 3.37
C PHE A 203 2.16 -12.76 3.56
N GLY A 204 1.14 -13.08 2.76
CA GLY A 204 0.78 -14.45 2.45
C GLY A 204 1.66 -15.00 1.32
N ASP A 205 1.12 -15.09 0.09
CA ASP A 205 1.88 -15.44 -1.12
C ASP A 205 2.62 -14.21 -1.64
N VAL A 206 3.94 -14.16 -1.43
CA VAL A 206 4.80 -13.12 -2.00
C VAL A 206 5.64 -13.73 -3.11
N HIS A 207 5.60 -13.14 -4.30
CA HIS A 207 6.14 -13.77 -5.50
C HIS A 207 6.83 -12.78 -6.44
N LEU A 208 7.75 -13.33 -7.21
CA LEU A 208 8.40 -12.70 -8.36
C LEU A 208 7.89 -13.38 -9.63
N CYS A 209 7.32 -12.61 -10.55
CA CYS A 209 6.91 -13.14 -11.87
C CYS A 209 8.15 -13.59 -12.63
N ASN A 210 8.07 -14.73 -13.35
CA ASN A 210 9.22 -15.32 -14.04
C ASN A 210 9.79 -14.38 -15.11
N ASN A 211 8.96 -13.54 -15.72
CA ASN A 211 9.37 -12.52 -16.69
C ASN A 211 9.98 -11.25 -16.07
N HIS A 212 10.13 -11.20 -14.74
CA HIS A 212 10.79 -10.10 -14.00
C HIS A 212 12.16 -10.47 -13.42
N MET A 213 12.66 -11.68 -13.67
CA MET A 213 13.90 -12.17 -13.06
C MET A 213 15.11 -11.31 -13.41
N GLU A 214 15.25 -10.90 -14.67
CA GLU A 214 16.36 -10.03 -15.11
C GLU A 214 16.28 -8.65 -14.45
N GLN A 215 15.08 -8.09 -14.35
CA GLN A 215 14.83 -6.79 -13.71
C GLN A 215 15.12 -6.82 -12.22
N ALA A 216 14.74 -7.91 -11.55
CA ALA A 216 15.02 -8.10 -10.12
C ALA A 216 16.53 -8.22 -9.87
N ASN A 217 17.25 -9.00 -10.67
CA ASN A 217 18.71 -9.11 -10.58
C ASN A 217 19.40 -7.77 -10.84
N LEU A 218 18.95 -7.01 -11.84
CA LEU A 218 19.45 -5.66 -12.09
C LEU A 218 19.21 -4.75 -10.87
N GLN A 219 18.04 -4.82 -10.26
CA GLN A 219 17.73 -4.01 -9.07
C GLN A 219 18.58 -4.41 -7.87
N LEU A 220 18.83 -5.69 -7.66
CA LEU A 220 19.70 -6.21 -6.59
C LEU A 220 21.17 -5.82 -6.75
N SER A 221 21.64 -5.62 -7.99
CA SER A 221 23.01 -5.16 -8.26
C SER A 221 23.26 -3.69 -7.87
N ARG A 222 22.20 -2.92 -7.58
CA ARG A 222 22.26 -1.49 -7.28
C ARG A 222 22.36 -1.24 -5.78
N LYS A 223 23.29 -0.39 -5.38
CA LYS A 223 23.42 0.06 -3.98
C LYS A 223 22.29 1.05 -3.67
N PRO A 224 21.52 0.86 -2.60
CA PRO A 224 20.48 1.82 -2.21
C PRO A 224 21.08 3.14 -1.74
N PHE A 225 20.41 4.25 -2.05
CA PHE A 225 20.66 5.57 -1.47
C PHE A 225 19.98 5.71 -0.10
N PRO A 226 20.32 6.74 0.70
CA PRO A 226 19.60 7.07 1.91
C PRO A 226 18.10 7.25 1.65
N LEU A 227 17.29 7.01 2.68
CA LEU A 227 15.85 7.24 2.59
C LEU A 227 15.54 8.73 2.42
N PRO A 228 14.55 9.07 1.56
CA PRO A 228 14.05 10.43 1.46
C PRO A 228 13.23 10.82 2.69
N THR A 229 12.89 12.10 2.78
CA THR A 229 11.99 12.65 3.78
C THR A 229 10.66 13.00 3.13
N MET A 230 9.55 12.51 3.68
CA MET A 230 8.20 12.95 3.31
C MET A 230 7.76 14.04 4.28
N LYS A 231 7.52 15.24 3.76
CA LYS A 231 6.88 16.33 4.50
C LYS A 231 5.39 16.37 4.19
N ILE A 232 4.60 16.45 5.23
CA ILE A 232 3.14 16.55 5.16
C ILE A 232 2.76 17.93 5.69
N ASN A 233 1.85 18.64 5.00
CA ASN A 233 1.35 19.94 5.43
C ASN A 233 0.77 19.84 6.86
N PRO A 234 1.39 20.49 7.88
CA PRO A 234 1.00 20.32 9.28
C PRO A 234 -0.36 20.94 9.61
N GLU A 235 -0.88 21.82 8.75
CA GLU A 235 -2.18 22.47 8.95
C GLU A 235 -3.36 21.54 8.70
N VAL A 236 -3.17 20.42 7.98
CA VAL A 236 -4.23 19.46 7.71
C VAL A 236 -4.47 18.59 8.93
N LYS A 237 -5.67 18.67 9.51
CA LYS A 237 -6.09 17.96 10.73
C LYS A 237 -7.23 16.96 10.50
N ASP A 238 -7.77 16.92 9.30
CA ASP A 238 -8.79 15.96 8.86
C ASP A 238 -8.17 15.06 7.79
N ILE A 239 -8.25 13.73 8.00
CA ILE A 239 -7.71 12.73 7.07
C ILE A 239 -8.30 12.83 5.66
N PHE A 240 -9.53 13.31 5.55
CA PHE A 240 -10.25 13.45 4.27
C PHE A 240 -10.02 14.80 3.57
N ALA A 241 -9.34 15.73 4.24
CA ALA A 241 -9.04 17.05 3.69
C ALA A 241 -7.71 17.09 2.93
N PHE A 242 -6.87 16.08 3.03
CA PHE A 242 -5.60 16.03 2.33
C PHE A 242 -5.76 16.09 0.81
N LYS A 243 -4.86 16.84 0.18
CA LYS A 243 -4.71 16.97 -1.27
C LYS A 243 -3.29 16.59 -1.67
N TYR A 244 -3.08 16.38 -2.95
CA TYR A 244 -1.76 16.01 -3.49
C TYR A 244 -0.67 17.03 -3.09
N GLU A 245 -1.00 18.32 -3.09
CA GLU A 245 -0.10 19.43 -2.79
C GLU A 245 0.34 19.50 -1.32
N ASP A 246 -0.31 18.74 -0.42
CA ASP A 246 0.06 18.66 0.99
C ASP A 246 1.26 17.76 1.26
N PHE A 247 1.75 17.06 0.23
CA PHE A 247 2.86 16.12 0.33
C PHE A 247 4.08 16.62 -0.45
N THR A 248 5.22 16.73 0.22
CA THR A 248 6.49 17.12 -0.40
C THR A 248 7.57 16.09 -0.09
N LEU A 249 8.10 15.47 -1.14
CA LEU A 249 9.23 14.55 -1.02
C LEU A 249 10.55 15.33 -1.14
N GLU A 250 11.40 15.21 -0.12
CA GLU A 250 12.71 15.84 -0.10
C GLU A 250 13.83 14.80 -0.11
N ASN A 251 14.97 15.14 -0.70
CA ASN A 251 16.18 14.32 -0.72
C ASN A 251 15.99 12.93 -1.35
N TYR A 252 15.12 12.83 -2.36
CA TYR A 252 14.93 11.57 -3.08
C TYR A 252 15.99 11.40 -4.17
N GLU A 253 17.08 10.74 -3.83
CA GLU A 253 18.07 10.24 -4.76
C GLU A 253 17.77 8.77 -5.08
N CYS A 254 17.73 8.41 -6.36
CA CYS A 254 17.39 7.06 -6.77
C CYS A 254 18.01 6.69 -8.11
N HIS A 255 18.19 5.38 -8.31
CA HIS A 255 18.56 4.84 -9.60
C HIS A 255 17.42 4.99 -10.63
N PRO A 256 17.74 4.98 -11.95
CA PRO A 256 16.74 5.03 -13.00
C PRO A 256 15.68 3.95 -12.85
N ALA A 257 14.47 4.23 -13.36
CA ALA A 257 13.38 3.26 -13.41
C ALA A 257 13.80 1.98 -14.15
N ILE A 258 13.24 0.86 -13.74
CA ILE A 258 13.37 -0.43 -14.44
C ILE A 258 11.97 -0.79 -14.94
N LYS A 259 11.83 -0.86 -16.27
CA LYS A 259 10.56 -1.26 -16.90
C LYS A 259 10.38 -2.77 -16.79
N ALA A 260 9.16 -3.20 -16.54
CA ALA A 260 8.76 -4.60 -16.55
C ALA A 260 7.32 -4.72 -17.07
N PRO A 261 6.97 -5.83 -17.76
CA PRO A 261 5.61 -6.07 -18.21
C PRO A 261 4.67 -6.31 -17.02
N VAL A 262 3.42 -5.85 -17.13
CA VAL A 262 2.37 -6.19 -16.17
C VAL A 262 1.76 -7.52 -16.59
N ALA A 263 1.59 -8.46 -15.65
CA ALA A 263 0.85 -9.70 -15.88
C ALA A 263 -0.63 -9.44 -15.55
N VAL A 264 -1.52 -9.61 -16.54
CA VAL A 264 -2.97 -9.32 -16.45
C VAL A 264 -3.79 -10.61 -16.54
#